data_a6e6a7dfae73b427596d5a8f8af55e74
#
_entry.id   a6e6a7dfae73b427596d5a8f8af55e74
#
_cell.length_a   1.000
_cell.length_b   1.000
_cell.length_c   1.000
_cell.angle_alpha   90.00
_cell.angle_beta   90.00
_cell.angle_gamma   90.00
#
_symmetry.space_group_name_H-M   'P 1'
#
loop_
_entity.id
_entity.type
_entity.pdbx_description
1 polymer ?
#
loop_
_entity_poly.entity_id
_entity_poly.type
_entity_poly.pdbx_seq_one_letter_code
_entity_poly.pdbx_strand_id
1 'polypeptide(L)'
;MKKDKTFRPDRVLSYFKAEWLPLAFVTLSGLVYNIGLLATPWFEGRLAQCLADILGGSETAAKMAMLVLAYIVVTLAVQAARFIKRFYVRRFANNINRRMKGIMYANLVRQSRAALEKEGAGELMTKAISDVDDCVEGMRKFTTEIFDTGVALVGYAVMLLVYDWRLALLSLLFTPFSYMCAAWMKKPVQRAGAAYKKAASALSTATLDRARNAVTYRIYGCEDARVEKYEEALNTYEKTAVRNNVWQSALPPLYLAASEAGVLFILWFGAKNVLGSGWSTWDIAAFTTFLSCFTKLVVKSSKVAKLFNSVQKAEVSWKRIKPLMKQPEQLEALHIPAAQDVTLENLSFSYGEGPIFSGLSLTAHPGDIIGVTGPVACGKSTFGRVFLCEAPYGGSAKFGKTEFAAMTPRQISATVGYLGHDPELSADTVQNNVLCGSEQDAMPWLAAAALDGEVLAMENGVDTVIGPSGTRLSGGQAQRLALARTLAHPRPVLIMDDPFSALDRHTEDTVFADLQSDAKDKVVFLISHRLYHFPQMQKVIFMDGGKTTVGTHAQLMETVPLYRQLYESQTVQKEGDLDEE
;
A
#
# COMPACT_ATOMS: atom_id res chain seq x y z
N MET A 1 -10.85 9.33 -15.00
CA MET A 1 -11.73 9.81 -13.89
C MET A 1 -12.21 11.23 -14.21
N LYS A 2 -13.52 11.48 -14.35
CA LYS A 2 -14.04 12.86 -14.50
C LYS A 2 -13.63 13.65 -13.25
N LYS A 3 -12.95 14.79 -13.45
CA LYS A 3 -12.55 15.70 -12.37
C LYS A 3 -13.78 16.26 -11.68
N ASP A 4 -14.02 15.83 -10.46
CA ASP A 4 -14.86 16.57 -9.54
C ASP A 4 -13.95 17.59 -8.82
N LYS A 5 -14.00 18.86 -9.24
CA LYS A 5 -13.18 19.96 -8.70
C LYS A 5 -13.37 20.18 -7.19
N THR A 6 -14.40 19.55 -6.61
CA THR A 6 -14.76 19.66 -5.19
C THR A 6 -14.22 18.52 -4.33
N PHE A 7 -13.71 17.44 -4.94
CA PHE A 7 -13.21 16.29 -4.20
C PHE A 7 -11.82 16.55 -3.60
N ARG A 8 -11.71 16.42 -2.28
CA ARG A 8 -10.47 16.58 -1.51
C ARG A 8 -10.03 15.22 -0.93
N PRO A 9 -8.98 14.59 -1.47
CA PRO A 9 -8.52 13.28 -1.01
C PRO A 9 -8.02 13.26 0.44
N ASP A 10 -7.56 14.39 0.95
CA ASP A 10 -7.07 14.58 2.32
C ASP A 10 -8.17 14.63 3.38
N ARG A 11 -9.46 14.58 2.97
CA ARG A 11 -10.62 14.68 3.86
C ARG A 11 -11.54 13.48 3.74
N VAL A 12 -11.75 12.77 4.83
CA VAL A 12 -12.64 11.60 4.90
C VAL A 12 -14.05 11.91 4.41
N LEU A 13 -14.61 13.07 4.80
CA LEU A 13 -15.96 13.49 4.37
C LEU A 13 -16.11 13.65 2.86
N SER A 14 -15.03 13.89 2.12
CA SER A 14 -15.09 13.98 0.65
C SER A 14 -15.43 12.64 0.01
N TYR A 15 -15.03 11.52 0.61
CA TYR A 15 -15.37 10.18 0.14
C TYR A 15 -16.85 9.88 0.35
N PHE A 16 -17.42 10.29 1.49
CA PHE A 16 -18.86 10.17 1.73
C PHE A 16 -19.70 10.99 0.75
N LYS A 17 -19.26 12.24 0.48
CA LYS A 17 -19.93 13.11 -0.51
C LYS A 17 -19.84 12.54 -1.92
N ALA A 18 -18.69 11.98 -2.31
CA ALA A 18 -18.49 11.40 -3.64
C ALA A 18 -19.36 10.16 -3.89
N GLU A 19 -19.70 9.42 -2.84
CA GLU A 19 -20.52 8.20 -2.88
C GLU A 19 -21.91 8.43 -2.25
N TRP A 20 -22.49 9.63 -2.44
CA TRP A 20 -23.77 10.01 -1.83
C TRP A 20 -24.94 9.12 -2.25
N LEU A 21 -24.94 8.64 -3.50
CA LEU A 21 -26.02 7.81 -4.03
C LEU A 21 -26.09 6.42 -3.35
N PRO A 22 -24.98 5.62 -3.30
CA PRO A 22 -24.97 4.41 -2.47
C PRO A 22 -25.33 4.69 -1.01
N LEU A 23 -24.88 5.81 -0.45
CA LEU A 23 -25.16 6.19 0.93
C LEU A 23 -26.65 6.48 1.15
N ALA A 24 -27.33 7.13 0.21
CA ALA A 24 -28.77 7.36 0.27
C ALA A 24 -29.56 6.04 0.30
N PHE A 25 -29.19 5.07 -0.55
CA PHE A 25 -29.81 3.73 -0.52
C PHE A 25 -29.53 2.99 0.80
N VAL A 26 -28.33 3.11 1.35
CA VAL A 26 -27.99 2.54 2.67
C VAL A 26 -28.83 3.17 3.77
N THR A 27 -29.01 4.49 3.72
CA THR A 27 -29.79 5.23 4.71
C THR A 27 -31.27 4.81 4.67
N LEU A 28 -31.89 4.85 3.49
CA LEU A 28 -33.30 4.50 3.34
C LEU A 28 -33.57 3.04 3.71
N SER A 29 -32.82 2.11 3.12
CA SER A 29 -32.98 0.68 3.42
C SER A 29 -32.58 0.32 4.85
N GLY A 30 -31.61 1.05 5.42
CA GLY A 30 -31.20 0.91 6.82
C GLY A 30 -32.28 1.36 7.81
N LEU A 31 -32.97 2.46 7.53
CA LEU A 31 -34.12 2.91 8.34
C LEU A 31 -35.26 1.88 8.28
N VAL A 32 -35.67 1.48 7.06
CA VAL A 32 -36.73 0.46 6.88
C VAL A 32 -36.37 -0.84 7.63
N TYR A 33 -35.11 -1.32 7.49
CA TYR A 33 -34.66 -2.51 8.17
C TYR A 33 -34.71 -2.38 9.71
N ASN A 34 -34.16 -1.29 10.26
CA ASN A 34 -34.02 -1.17 11.72
C ASN A 34 -35.32 -0.81 12.41
N ILE A 35 -36.19 0.00 11.78
CA ILE A 35 -37.57 0.24 12.26
C ILE A 35 -38.37 -1.07 12.16
N GLY A 36 -38.25 -1.79 11.05
CA GLY A 36 -38.92 -3.07 10.85
C GLY A 36 -38.52 -4.16 11.88
N LEU A 37 -37.30 -4.09 12.45
CA LEU A 37 -36.88 -4.97 13.53
C LEU A 37 -37.72 -4.78 14.80
N LEU A 38 -38.32 -3.61 15.03
CA LEU A 38 -39.21 -3.36 16.17
C LEU A 38 -40.53 -4.12 16.07
N ALA A 39 -40.94 -4.48 14.86
CA ALA A 39 -42.12 -5.29 14.64
C ALA A 39 -42.00 -6.71 15.24
N THR A 40 -40.78 -7.26 15.31
CA THR A 40 -40.58 -8.62 15.84
C THR A 40 -41.03 -8.77 17.30
N PRO A 41 -40.60 -7.93 18.29
CA PRO A 41 -41.11 -7.99 19.65
C PRO A 41 -42.62 -7.77 19.74
N TRP A 42 -43.16 -6.88 18.92
CA TRP A 42 -44.60 -6.62 18.89
C TRP A 42 -45.39 -7.83 18.43
N PHE A 43 -44.99 -8.50 17.34
CA PHE A 43 -45.61 -9.74 16.90
C PHE A 43 -45.45 -10.89 17.89
N GLU A 44 -44.27 -11.05 18.51
CA GLU A 44 -44.01 -12.02 19.57
C GLU A 44 -45.02 -11.87 20.73
N GLY A 45 -45.26 -10.61 21.16
CA GLY A 45 -46.25 -10.31 22.18
C GLY A 45 -47.69 -10.62 21.74
N ARG A 46 -48.08 -10.17 20.55
CA ARG A 46 -49.44 -10.43 20.04
C ARG A 46 -49.73 -11.92 19.81
N LEU A 47 -48.74 -12.68 19.37
CA LEU A 47 -48.87 -14.13 19.22
C LEU A 47 -49.00 -14.83 20.58
N ALA A 48 -48.24 -14.40 21.58
CA ALA A 48 -48.34 -14.93 22.93
C ALA A 48 -49.72 -14.65 23.56
N GLN A 49 -50.27 -13.44 23.42
CA GLN A 49 -51.61 -13.11 23.85
C GLN A 49 -52.69 -13.92 23.13
N CYS A 50 -52.60 -14.01 21.80
CA CYS A 50 -53.55 -14.76 20.97
C CYS A 50 -53.57 -16.25 21.38
N LEU A 51 -52.39 -16.82 21.73
CA LEU A 51 -52.33 -18.18 22.26
C LEU A 51 -53.03 -18.34 23.60
N ALA A 52 -52.85 -17.40 24.51
CA ALA A 52 -53.52 -17.39 25.80
C ALA A 52 -55.04 -17.23 25.65
N ASP A 53 -55.48 -16.40 24.72
CA ASP A 53 -56.87 -16.15 24.41
C ASP A 53 -57.58 -17.40 23.78
N ILE A 54 -56.85 -18.16 22.94
CA ILE A 54 -57.33 -19.44 22.35
C ILE A 54 -57.45 -20.47 23.48
N LEU A 55 -56.48 -20.56 24.41
CA LEU A 55 -56.55 -21.48 25.56
C LEU A 55 -57.70 -21.11 26.50
N GLY A 56 -58.03 -19.81 26.61
CA GLY A 56 -59.16 -19.30 27.33
C GLY A 56 -60.51 -19.42 26.62
N GLY A 57 -60.53 -19.89 25.33
CA GLY A 57 -61.75 -20.05 24.52
C GLY A 57 -62.32 -18.74 23.96
N SER A 58 -61.61 -17.62 24.07
CA SER A 58 -62.08 -16.30 23.60
C SER A 58 -61.70 -15.98 22.16
N GLU A 59 -60.72 -16.69 21.57
CA GLU A 59 -60.26 -16.45 20.18
C GLU A 59 -60.10 -17.73 19.37
N THR A 60 -59.94 -17.61 18.04
CA THR A 60 -59.93 -18.74 17.11
C THR A 60 -58.52 -18.98 16.54
N ALA A 61 -58.22 -20.22 16.17
CA ALA A 61 -56.97 -20.62 15.49
C ALA A 61 -56.78 -19.84 14.15
N ALA A 62 -57.86 -19.44 13.49
CA ALA A 62 -57.80 -18.64 12.25
C ALA A 62 -57.13 -17.28 12.47
N LYS A 63 -57.39 -16.60 13.61
CA LYS A 63 -56.77 -15.34 13.96
C LYS A 63 -55.26 -15.52 14.20
N MET A 64 -54.87 -16.59 14.85
CA MET A 64 -53.47 -16.95 15.03
C MET A 64 -52.77 -17.17 13.68
N ALA A 65 -53.38 -17.92 12.75
CA ALA A 65 -52.83 -18.15 11.42
C ALA A 65 -52.64 -16.82 10.63
N MET A 66 -53.60 -15.90 10.73
CA MET A 66 -53.52 -14.59 10.11
C MET A 66 -52.40 -13.73 10.69
N LEU A 67 -52.18 -13.73 12.02
CA LEU A 67 -51.07 -13.05 12.66
C LEU A 67 -49.73 -13.64 12.25
N VAL A 68 -49.62 -14.96 12.18
CA VAL A 68 -48.40 -15.64 11.69
C VAL A 68 -48.10 -15.24 10.24
N LEU A 69 -49.09 -15.27 9.37
CA LEU A 69 -48.93 -14.85 7.97
C LEU A 69 -48.43 -13.40 7.87
N ALA A 70 -49.07 -12.48 8.62
CA ALA A 70 -48.67 -11.08 8.68
C ALA A 70 -47.23 -10.93 9.17
N TYR A 71 -46.83 -11.67 10.20
CA TYR A 71 -45.46 -11.68 10.72
C TYR A 71 -44.43 -12.17 9.68
N ILE A 72 -44.77 -13.24 8.94
CA ILE A 72 -43.92 -13.75 7.85
C ILE A 72 -43.73 -12.69 6.77
N VAL A 73 -44.82 -12.03 6.30
CA VAL A 73 -44.77 -10.98 5.27
C VAL A 73 -43.89 -9.82 5.73
N VAL A 74 -44.10 -9.31 6.96
CA VAL A 74 -43.28 -8.23 7.51
C VAL A 74 -41.81 -8.63 7.64
N THR A 75 -41.55 -9.85 8.12
CA THR A 75 -40.19 -10.36 8.25
C THR A 75 -39.50 -10.46 6.88
N LEU A 76 -40.18 -10.94 5.84
CA LEU A 76 -39.64 -10.99 4.48
C LEU A 76 -39.32 -9.60 3.94
N ALA A 77 -40.19 -8.61 4.15
CA ALA A 77 -39.96 -7.23 3.75
C ALA A 77 -38.72 -6.63 4.48
N VAL A 78 -38.59 -6.89 5.78
CA VAL A 78 -37.44 -6.47 6.59
C VAL A 78 -36.14 -7.12 6.10
N GLN A 79 -36.17 -8.42 5.76
CA GLN A 79 -34.98 -9.11 5.21
C GLN A 79 -34.63 -8.61 3.80
N ALA A 80 -35.60 -8.27 2.98
CA ALA A 80 -35.36 -7.65 1.68
C ALA A 80 -34.66 -6.28 1.84
N ALA A 81 -35.14 -5.44 2.76
CA ALA A 81 -34.48 -4.18 3.09
C ALA A 81 -33.03 -4.37 3.60
N ARG A 82 -32.81 -5.42 4.42
CA ARG A 82 -31.47 -5.82 4.88
C ARG A 82 -30.55 -6.23 3.75
N PHE A 83 -31.05 -6.98 2.77
CA PHE A 83 -30.28 -7.37 1.60
C PHE A 83 -29.83 -6.15 0.79
N ILE A 84 -30.79 -5.25 0.46
CA ILE A 84 -30.51 -4.01 -0.27
C ILE A 84 -29.45 -3.19 0.48
N LYS A 85 -29.63 -2.99 1.79
CA LYS A 85 -28.66 -2.27 2.62
C LYS A 85 -27.27 -2.88 2.53
N ARG A 86 -27.14 -4.20 2.71
CA ARG A 86 -25.85 -4.90 2.68
C ARG A 86 -25.17 -4.79 1.33
N PHE A 87 -25.92 -4.85 0.25
CA PHE A 87 -25.41 -4.69 -1.11
C PHE A 87 -24.80 -3.29 -1.30
N TYR A 88 -25.57 -2.24 -0.97
CA TYR A 88 -25.11 -0.86 -1.16
C TYR A 88 -23.99 -0.45 -0.18
N VAL A 89 -23.96 -0.97 1.04
CA VAL A 89 -22.83 -0.77 1.97
C VAL A 89 -21.54 -1.33 1.39
N ARG A 90 -21.57 -2.52 0.80
CA ARG A 90 -20.39 -3.11 0.15
C ARG A 90 -19.98 -2.32 -1.10
N ARG A 91 -20.95 -1.91 -1.91
CA ARG A 91 -20.70 -1.06 -3.09
C ARG A 91 -20.04 0.27 -2.68
N PHE A 92 -20.56 0.93 -1.66
CA PHE A 92 -19.97 2.13 -1.06
C PHE A 92 -18.50 1.89 -0.64
N ALA A 93 -18.24 0.84 0.13
CA ALA A 93 -16.90 0.53 0.60
C ALA A 93 -15.94 0.21 -0.56
N ASN A 94 -16.36 -0.60 -1.54
CA ASN A 94 -15.53 -0.97 -2.69
C ASN A 94 -15.20 0.24 -3.58
N ASN A 95 -16.16 1.16 -3.80
CA ASN A 95 -15.92 2.39 -4.56
C ASN A 95 -14.88 3.27 -3.87
N ILE A 96 -14.99 3.44 -2.55
CA ILE A 96 -14.00 4.19 -1.76
C ILE A 96 -12.64 3.51 -1.82
N ASN A 97 -12.58 2.19 -1.64
CA ASN A 97 -11.34 1.41 -1.69
C ASN A 97 -10.61 1.61 -3.03
N ARG A 98 -11.34 1.41 -4.14
CA ARG A 98 -10.79 1.65 -5.49
C ARG A 98 -10.24 3.07 -5.63
N ARG A 99 -10.98 4.08 -5.15
CA ARG A 99 -10.59 5.48 -5.25
C ARG A 99 -9.36 5.79 -4.40
N MET A 100 -9.32 5.32 -3.16
CA MET A 100 -8.20 5.53 -2.25
C MET A 100 -6.93 4.82 -2.75
N LYS A 101 -7.04 3.55 -3.18
CA LYS A 101 -5.90 2.80 -3.75
C LYS A 101 -5.39 3.46 -5.03
N GLY A 102 -6.27 3.94 -5.91
CA GLY A 102 -5.86 4.66 -7.11
C GLY A 102 -5.11 5.97 -6.83
N ILE A 103 -5.56 6.76 -5.84
CA ILE A 103 -4.87 7.98 -5.41
C ILE A 103 -3.53 7.65 -4.75
N MET A 104 -3.53 6.66 -3.87
CA MET A 104 -2.31 6.19 -3.19
C MET A 104 -1.26 5.76 -4.19
N TYR A 105 -1.62 4.87 -5.14
CA TYR A 105 -0.73 4.41 -6.20
C TYR A 105 -0.17 5.57 -7.02
N ALA A 106 -1.03 6.48 -7.50
CA ALA A 106 -0.61 7.62 -8.31
C ALA A 106 0.37 8.55 -7.59
N ASN A 107 0.30 8.65 -6.25
CA ASN A 107 1.21 9.45 -5.46
C ASN A 107 2.47 8.69 -5.04
N LEU A 108 2.38 7.37 -4.83
CA LEU A 108 3.54 6.53 -4.52
C LEU A 108 4.56 6.51 -5.66
N VAL A 109 4.10 6.31 -6.90
CA VAL A 109 4.99 6.27 -8.09
C VAL A 109 5.70 7.60 -8.35
N ARG A 110 5.33 8.66 -7.67
CA ARG A 110 5.89 10.01 -7.83
C ARG A 110 6.80 10.44 -6.67
N GLN A 111 6.97 9.57 -5.70
CA GLN A 111 7.92 9.86 -4.63
C GLN A 111 9.35 9.73 -5.11
N SER A 112 10.24 10.54 -4.55
CA SER A 112 11.67 10.40 -4.80
C SER A 112 12.18 9.05 -4.27
N ARG A 113 13.23 8.53 -4.89
CA ARG A 113 13.89 7.29 -4.47
C ARG A 113 14.31 7.35 -2.99
N ALA A 114 14.87 8.46 -2.55
CA ALA A 114 15.27 8.68 -1.16
C ALA A 114 14.08 8.56 -0.18
N ALA A 115 12.89 9.05 -0.56
CA ALA A 115 11.68 8.90 0.24
C ALA A 115 11.19 7.45 0.29
N LEU A 116 11.26 6.72 -0.84
CA LEU A 116 10.89 5.31 -0.93
C LEU A 116 11.86 4.42 -0.14
N GLU A 117 13.16 4.67 -0.23
CA GLU A 117 14.20 3.93 0.51
C GLU A 117 14.09 4.16 2.03
N LYS A 118 13.81 5.39 2.45
CA LYS A 118 13.64 5.75 3.88
C LYS A 118 12.48 5.01 4.54
N GLU A 119 11.36 4.84 3.84
CA GLU A 119 10.18 4.13 4.37
C GLU A 119 10.30 2.62 4.22
N GLY A 120 11.02 2.14 3.22
CA GLY A 120 11.17 0.73 2.90
C GLY A 120 9.93 0.12 2.22
N ALA A 121 10.16 -0.83 1.32
CA ALA A 121 9.11 -1.45 0.50
C ALA A 121 7.98 -2.09 1.33
N GLY A 122 8.31 -2.73 2.45
CA GLY A 122 7.32 -3.38 3.33
C GLY A 122 6.36 -2.40 3.99
N GLU A 123 6.84 -1.23 4.42
CA GLU A 123 6.00 -0.20 5.02
C GLU A 123 5.10 0.45 3.97
N LEU A 124 5.63 0.74 2.79
CA LEU A 124 4.88 1.30 1.68
C LEU A 124 3.75 0.36 1.23
N MET A 125 4.02 -0.95 1.12
CA MET A 125 3.00 -1.96 0.83
C MET A 125 1.94 -2.03 1.92
N THR A 126 2.33 -1.94 3.19
CA THR A 126 1.38 -1.89 4.31
C THR A 126 0.48 -0.67 4.22
N LYS A 127 1.03 0.52 3.92
CA LYS A 127 0.26 1.75 3.71
C LYS A 127 -0.69 1.63 2.52
N ALA A 128 -0.21 1.11 1.38
CA ALA A 128 -0.98 1.03 0.13
C ALA A 128 -2.13 0.02 0.19
N ILE A 129 -1.99 -1.05 0.95
CA ILE A 129 -2.97 -2.15 1.02
C ILE A 129 -3.68 -2.14 2.37
N SER A 130 -2.97 -2.48 3.45
CA SER A 130 -3.59 -2.74 4.75
C SER A 130 -4.17 -1.48 5.40
N ASP A 131 -3.43 -0.36 5.41
CA ASP A 131 -3.91 0.87 6.03
C ASP A 131 -5.09 1.48 5.26
N VAL A 132 -5.09 1.39 3.92
CA VAL A 132 -6.25 1.78 3.10
C VAL A 132 -7.45 0.90 3.41
N ASP A 133 -7.28 -0.42 3.47
CA ASP A 133 -8.37 -1.36 3.79
C ASP A 133 -8.93 -1.11 5.21
N ASP A 134 -8.08 -0.82 6.19
CA ASP A 134 -8.51 -0.47 7.56
C ASP A 134 -9.30 0.84 7.60
N CYS A 135 -8.90 1.86 6.82
CA CYS A 135 -9.66 3.12 6.70
C CYS A 135 -11.04 2.88 6.09
N VAL A 136 -11.10 2.12 4.99
CA VAL A 136 -12.36 1.79 4.30
C VAL A 136 -13.28 0.96 5.20
N GLU A 137 -12.72 -0.03 5.91
CA GLU A 137 -13.47 -0.86 6.86
C GLU A 137 -14.04 -0.03 8.01
N GLY A 138 -13.27 0.95 8.53
CA GLY A 138 -13.76 1.90 9.52
C GLY A 138 -14.92 2.74 9.01
N MET A 139 -14.81 3.29 7.81
CA MET A 139 -15.91 4.06 7.17
C MET A 139 -17.13 3.17 6.95
N ARG A 140 -16.95 1.94 6.48
CA ARG A 140 -18.01 0.96 6.26
C ARG A 140 -18.72 0.61 7.57
N LYS A 141 -17.96 0.29 8.62
CA LYS A 141 -18.53 -0.04 9.93
C LYS A 141 -19.24 1.14 10.56
N PHE A 142 -18.66 2.34 10.46
CA PHE A 142 -19.33 3.56 10.93
C PHE A 142 -20.70 3.73 10.27
N THR A 143 -20.75 3.63 8.93
CA THR A 143 -22.01 3.74 8.18
C THR A 143 -23.01 2.65 8.55
N THR A 144 -22.54 1.40 8.74
CA THR A 144 -23.42 0.28 9.09
C THR A 144 -23.96 0.41 10.51
N GLU A 145 -23.10 0.71 11.47
CA GLU A 145 -23.45 0.68 12.89
C GLU A 145 -24.28 1.88 13.34
N ILE A 146 -24.20 3.04 12.66
CA ILE A 146 -25.14 4.15 12.92
C ILE A 146 -26.57 3.67 12.76
N PHE A 147 -26.87 2.86 11.75
CA PHE A 147 -28.22 2.33 11.52
C PHE A 147 -28.48 1.07 12.35
N ASP A 148 -27.57 0.09 12.33
CA ASP A 148 -27.81 -1.23 12.96
C ASP A 148 -27.80 -1.19 14.48
N THR A 149 -27.06 -0.26 15.04
CA THR A 149 -26.96 -0.10 16.49
C THR A 149 -27.65 1.18 16.93
N GLY A 150 -27.35 2.33 16.31
CA GLY A 150 -27.89 3.62 16.74
C GLY A 150 -29.40 3.72 16.59
N VAL A 151 -29.93 3.53 15.38
CA VAL A 151 -31.39 3.64 15.12
C VAL A 151 -32.16 2.56 15.87
N ALA A 152 -31.64 1.32 15.90
CA ALA A 152 -32.29 0.23 16.60
C ALA A 152 -32.31 0.45 18.13
N LEU A 153 -31.20 0.94 18.74
CA LEU A 153 -31.17 1.26 20.17
C LEU A 153 -32.20 2.34 20.54
N VAL A 154 -32.25 3.42 19.75
CA VAL A 154 -33.23 4.48 19.95
C VAL A 154 -34.64 3.92 19.81
N GLY A 155 -34.90 3.12 18.78
CA GLY A 155 -36.21 2.50 18.57
C GLY A 155 -36.66 1.59 19.73
N TYR A 156 -35.78 0.69 20.19
CA TYR A 156 -36.10 -0.16 21.34
C TYR A 156 -36.23 0.64 22.64
N ALA A 157 -35.40 1.66 22.86
CA ALA A 157 -35.51 2.52 24.04
C ALA A 157 -36.84 3.29 24.07
N VAL A 158 -37.23 3.90 22.94
CA VAL A 158 -38.53 4.57 22.80
C VAL A 158 -39.69 3.61 23.06
N MET A 159 -39.61 2.40 22.48
CA MET A 159 -40.66 1.38 22.68
C MET A 159 -40.79 0.98 24.14
N LEU A 160 -39.68 0.74 24.87
CA LEU A 160 -39.69 0.47 26.30
C LEU A 160 -40.30 1.61 27.13
N LEU A 161 -39.92 2.87 26.82
CA LEU A 161 -40.44 4.06 27.51
C LEU A 161 -41.95 4.28 27.30
N VAL A 162 -42.45 3.94 26.09
CA VAL A 162 -43.89 4.04 25.76
C VAL A 162 -44.73 3.00 26.53
N TYR A 163 -44.19 1.78 26.71
CA TYR A 163 -44.91 0.73 27.47
C TYR A 163 -44.94 1.01 28.95
N ASP A 164 -43.78 1.29 29.60
CA ASP A 164 -43.67 1.70 31.01
C ASP A 164 -42.31 2.38 31.25
N TRP A 165 -42.31 3.71 31.36
CA TRP A 165 -41.09 4.47 31.54
C TRP A 165 -40.39 4.17 32.88
N ARG A 166 -41.15 3.80 33.96
CA ARG A 166 -40.60 3.49 35.28
C ARG A 166 -39.81 2.18 35.23
N LEU A 167 -40.42 1.15 34.66
CA LEU A 167 -39.79 -0.15 34.54
C LEU A 167 -38.63 -0.10 33.53
N ALA A 168 -38.75 0.70 32.45
CA ALA A 168 -37.67 0.93 31.50
C ALA A 168 -36.43 1.54 32.19
N LEU A 169 -36.60 2.60 32.99
CA LEU A 169 -35.49 3.21 33.71
C LEU A 169 -34.87 2.26 34.72
N LEU A 170 -35.69 1.51 35.48
CA LEU A 170 -35.21 0.55 36.46
C LEU A 170 -34.41 -0.60 35.84
N SER A 171 -34.90 -1.18 34.75
CA SER A 171 -34.21 -2.26 34.04
C SER A 171 -32.94 -1.78 33.34
N LEU A 172 -32.91 -0.54 32.82
CA LEU A 172 -31.73 0.06 32.20
C LEU A 172 -30.64 0.48 33.19
N LEU A 173 -30.92 0.51 34.51
CA LEU A 173 -29.94 0.88 35.57
C LEU A 173 -28.68 0.00 35.52
N PHE A 174 -28.80 -1.25 35.12
CA PHE A 174 -27.69 -2.19 35.00
C PHE A 174 -26.82 -2.00 33.74
N THR A 175 -27.32 -1.31 32.74
CA THR A 175 -26.57 -1.05 31.51
C THR A 175 -25.31 -0.20 31.74
N PRO A 176 -25.32 0.92 32.48
CA PRO A 176 -24.11 1.64 32.84
C PRO A 176 -23.11 0.79 33.64
N PHE A 177 -23.58 -0.08 34.53
CA PHE A 177 -22.72 -0.99 35.28
C PHE A 177 -21.98 -1.97 34.36
N SER A 178 -22.64 -2.52 33.34
CA SER A 178 -22.01 -3.38 32.37
C SER A 178 -20.93 -2.64 31.55
N TYR A 179 -21.12 -1.36 31.23
CA TYR A 179 -20.09 -0.52 30.59
C TYR A 179 -18.89 -0.27 31.54
N MET A 180 -19.13 -0.11 32.84
CA MET A 180 -18.06 0.03 33.81
C MET A 180 -17.22 -1.24 33.93
N CYS A 181 -17.83 -2.42 33.93
CA CYS A 181 -17.14 -3.71 33.85
C CYS A 181 -16.31 -3.84 32.56
N ALA A 182 -16.87 -3.44 31.43
CA ALA A 182 -16.16 -3.43 30.14
C ALA A 182 -14.96 -2.46 30.13
N ALA A 183 -15.11 -1.29 30.76
CA ALA A 183 -14.03 -0.31 30.91
C ALA A 183 -12.89 -0.83 31.79
N TRP A 184 -13.23 -1.54 32.88
CA TRP A 184 -12.23 -2.18 33.76
C TRP A 184 -11.44 -3.28 33.04
N MET A 185 -12.08 -4.08 32.18
CA MET A 185 -11.44 -5.12 31.40
C MET A 185 -10.62 -4.58 30.21
N LYS A 186 -10.80 -3.33 29.82
CA LYS A 186 -10.11 -2.73 28.65
C LYS A 186 -8.59 -2.85 28.73
N LYS A 187 -8.00 -2.54 29.90
CA LYS A 187 -6.53 -2.59 30.10
C LYS A 187 -5.95 -4.00 29.94
N PRO A 188 -6.47 -5.06 30.61
CA PRO A 188 -6.01 -6.44 30.40
C PRO A 188 -6.14 -6.90 28.94
N VAL A 189 -7.27 -6.62 28.28
CA VAL A 189 -7.51 -6.97 26.87
C VAL A 189 -6.50 -6.29 25.96
N GLN A 190 -6.24 -4.99 26.15
CA GLN A 190 -5.26 -4.25 25.36
C GLN A 190 -3.83 -4.77 25.56
N ARG A 191 -3.43 -5.08 26.81
CA ARG A 191 -2.10 -5.65 27.12
C ARG A 191 -1.92 -7.03 26.48
N ALA A 192 -2.91 -7.90 26.59
CA ALA A 192 -2.89 -9.22 25.98
C ALA A 192 -2.82 -9.11 24.43
N GLY A 193 -3.61 -8.21 23.85
CA GLY A 193 -3.59 -7.95 22.40
C GLY A 193 -2.27 -7.39 21.89
N ALA A 194 -1.62 -6.51 22.64
CA ALA A 194 -0.31 -5.98 22.30
C ALA A 194 0.79 -7.07 22.35
N ALA A 195 0.78 -7.90 23.39
CA ALA A 195 1.69 -9.03 23.53
C ALA A 195 1.52 -10.04 22.38
N TYR A 196 0.28 -10.39 22.04
CA TYR A 196 -0.04 -11.25 20.90
C TYR A 196 0.47 -10.68 19.58
N LYS A 197 0.23 -9.39 19.30
CA LYS A 197 0.72 -8.75 18.06
C LYS A 197 2.25 -8.77 17.97
N LYS A 198 2.94 -8.53 19.08
CA LYS A 198 4.41 -8.60 19.12
C LYS A 198 4.91 -10.00 18.81
N ALA A 199 4.32 -11.02 19.41
CA ALA A 199 4.68 -12.42 19.17
C ALA A 199 4.35 -12.85 17.73
N ALA A 200 3.19 -12.43 17.18
CA ALA A 200 2.81 -12.68 15.79
C ALA A 200 3.80 -12.07 14.79
N SER A 201 4.25 -10.85 15.05
CA SER A 201 5.26 -10.17 14.21
C SER A 201 6.61 -10.91 14.26
N ALA A 202 7.05 -11.35 15.44
CA ALA A 202 8.29 -12.10 15.60
C ALA A 202 8.24 -13.45 14.86
N LEU A 203 7.11 -14.17 14.98
CA LEU A 203 6.90 -15.44 14.27
C LEU A 203 6.87 -15.22 12.75
N SER A 204 6.19 -14.18 12.27
CA SER A 204 6.15 -13.83 10.84
C SER A 204 7.55 -13.54 10.28
N THR A 205 8.37 -12.80 11.03
CA THR A 205 9.77 -12.54 10.64
C THR A 205 10.59 -13.84 10.59
N ALA A 206 10.46 -14.70 11.58
CA ALA A 206 11.16 -15.99 11.61
C ALA A 206 10.71 -16.91 10.46
N THR A 207 9.41 -16.91 10.12
CA THR A 207 8.87 -17.67 8.99
C THR A 207 9.42 -17.17 7.66
N LEU A 208 9.48 -15.85 7.47
CA LEU A 208 10.01 -15.23 6.25
C LEU A 208 11.51 -15.51 6.09
N ASP A 209 12.27 -15.42 7.18
CA ASP A 209 13.70 -15.77 7.18
C ASP A 209 13.92 -17.21 6.74
N ARG A 210 13.18 -18.16 7.29
CA ARG A 210 13.25 -19.57 6.90
C ARG A 210 12.87 -19.80 5.44
N ALA A 211 11.81 -19.16 4.96
CA ALA A 211 11.38 -19.31 3.57
C ALA A 211 12.44 -18.78 2.58
N ARG A 212 13.05 -17.64 2.89
CA ARG A 212 14.11 -17.05 2.05
C ARG A 212 15.40 -17.84 2.04
N ASN A 213 15.80 -18.37 3.18
CA ASN A 213 17.08 -19.04 3.38
C ASN A 213 16.97 -20.57 3.41
N ALA A 214 15.85 -21.15 2.96
CA ALA A 214 15.60 -22.59 3.04
C ALA A 214 16.69 -23.42 2.34
N VAL A 215 17.14 -22.98 1.17
CA VAL A 215 18.21 -23.65 0.41
C VAL A 215 19.54 -23.57 1.17
N THR A 216 19.88 -22.40 1.72
CA THR A 216 21.09 -22.20 2.51
C THR A 216 21.12 -23.13 3.72
N TYR A 217 20.01 -23.25 4.44
CA TYR A 217 19.93 -24.14 5.60
C TYR A 217 20.18 -25.60 5.24
N ARG A 218 19.63 -26.08 4.08
CA ARG A 218 19.89 -27.44 3.57
C ARG A 218 21.32 -27.66 3.18
N ILE A 219 21.95 -26.71 2.46
CA ILE A 219 23.35 -26.85 2.01
C ILE A 219 24.28 -26.95 3.19
N TYR A 220 24.02 -26.22 4.27
CA TYR A 220 24.90 -26.22 5.46
C TYR A 220 24.44 -27.17 6.58
N GLY A 221 23.37 -27.96 6.38
CA GLY A 221 22.88 -28.96 7.34
C GLY A 221 22.52 -28.37 8.70
N CYS A 222 21.96 -27.14 8.74
CA CYS A 222 21.62 -26.44 9.98
C CYS A 222 20.10 -26.29 10.20
N GLU A 223 19.31 -27.15 9.55
CA GLU A 223 17.84 -27.12 9.66
C GLU A 223 17.37 -27.31 11.09
N ASP A 224 17.90 -28.33 11.80
CA ASP A 224 17.45 -28.71 13.15
C ASP A 224 17.70 -27.59 14.17
N ALA A 225 18.90 -26.98 14.15
CA ALA A 225 19.21 -25.86 15.04
C ALA A 225 18.29 -24.63 14.82
N ARG A 226 17.76 -24.48 13.59
CA ARG A 226 16.82 -23.42 13.27
C ARG A 226 15.39 -23.79 13.58
N VAL A 227 15.03 -25.08 13.59
CA VAL A 227 13.71 -25.57 14.04
C VAL A 227 13.49 -25.21 15.50
N GLU A 228 14.45 -25.44 16.37
CA GLU A 228 14.33 -25.14 17.80
C GLU A 228 13.98 -23.66 18.07
N LYS A 229 14.72 -22.73 17.43
CA LYS A 229 14.39 -21.28 17.53
C LYS A 229 13.00 -20.91 17.00
N TYR A 230 12.56 -21.60 15.96
CA TYR A 230 11.23 -21.35 15.41
C TYR A 230 10.14 -21.87 16.35
N GLU A 231 10.34 -23.03 16.96
CA GLU A 231 9.41 -23.58 17.95
C GLU A 231 9.30 -22.72 19.20
N GLU A 232 10.37 -22.10 19.68
CA GLU A 232 10.32 -21.09 20.76
C GLU A 232 9.43 -19.89 20.38
N ALA A 233 9.57 -19.39 19.16
CA ALA A 233 8.74 -18.30 18.66
C ALA A 233 7.26 -18.73 18.53
N LEU A 234 7.01 -19.95 18.06
CA LEU A 234 5.69 -20.56 17.93
C LEU A 234 5.03 -20.77 19.29
N ASN A 235 5.75 -21.32 20.25
CA ASN A 235 5.26 -21.49 21.64
C ASN A 235 4.92 -20.15 22.29
N THR A 236 5.73 -19.12 22.07
CA THR A 236 5.47 -17.77 22.58
C THR A 236 4.21 -17.18 21.92
N TYR A 237 4.05 -17.36 20.62
CA TYR A 237 2.87 -16.96 19.88
C TYR A 237 1.62 -17.68 20.40
N GLU A 238 1.66 -19.00 20.57
CA GLU A 238 0.54 -19.80 21.06
C GLU A 238 0.09 -19.34 22.47
N LYS A 239 1.01 -19.24 23.43
CA LYS A 239 0.71 -18.78 24.79
C LYS A 239 0.07 -17.39 24.80
N THR A 240 0.60 -16.48 24.01
CA THR A 240 0.05 -15.12 23.92
C THR A 240 -1.28 -15.08 23.17
N ALA A 241 -1.47 -15.90 22.14
CA ALA A 241 -2.74 -16.04 21.40
C ALA A 241 -3.85 -16.59 22.31
N VAL A 242 -3.57 -17.69 23.04
CA VAL A 242 -4.53 -18.26 24.00
C VAL A 242 -4.94 -17.22 25.05
N ARG A 243 -3.95 -16.56 25.67
CA ARG A 243 -4.22 -15.52 26.66
C ARG A 243 -5.06 -14.37 26.11
N ASN A 244 -4.75 -13.90 24.89
CA ASN A 244 -5.52 -12.86 24.22
C ASN A 244 -6.95 -13.32 23.93
N ASN A 245 -7.14 -14.55 23.43
CA ASN A 245 -8.46 -15.10 23.14
C ASN A 245 -9.31 -15.30 24.38
N VAL A 246 -8.73 -15.75 25.51
CA VAL A 246 -9.43 -15.86 26.80
C VAL A 246 -9.95 -14.49 27.23
N TRP A 247 -9.11 -13.46 27.24
CA TRP A 247 -9.55 -12.12 27.62
C TRP A 247 -10.60 -11.53 26.68
N GLN A 248 -10.46 -11.73 25.37
CA GLN A 248 -11.44 -11.25 24.39
C GLN A 248 -12.77 -12.00 24.47
N SER A 249 -12.73 -13.31 24.74
CA SER A 249 -13.93 -14.15 24.83
C SER A 249 -14.66 -14.02 26.17
N ALA A 250 -13.97 -13.63 27.25
CA ALA A 250 -14.58 -13.41 28.56
C ALA A 250 -15.42 -12.12 28.63
N LEU A 251 -15.10 -11.11 27.80
CA LEU A 251 -15.77 -9.80 27.84
C LEU A 251 -17.27 -9.86 27.47
N PRO A 252 -17.71 -10.52 26.35
CA PRO A 252 -19.12 -10.56 25.98
C PRO A 252 -20.04 -11.24 27.01
N PRO A 253 -19.70 -12.42 27.58
CA PRO A 253 -20.54 -13.04 28.61
C PRO A 253 -20.71 -12.19 29.88
N LEU A 254 -19.64 -11.58 30.37
CA LEU A 254 -19.69 -10.71 31.53
C LEU A 254 -20.57 -9.48 31.31
N TYR A 255 -20.41 -8.85 30.14
CA TYR A 255 -21.25 -7.74 29.75
C TYR A 255 -22.72 -8.12 29.67
N LEU A 256 -23.04 -9.24 29.01
CA LEU A 256 -24.41 -9.75 28.88
C LEU A 256 -25.01 -10.08 30.23
N ALA A 257 -24.31 -10.84 31.08
CA ALA A 257 -24.80 -11.23 32.39
C ALA A 257 -25.13 -10.00 33.26
N ALA A 258 -24.24 -9.00 33.28
CA ALA A 258 -24.48 -7.76 34.02
C ALA A 258 -25.69 -6.99 33.48
N SER A 259 -25.84 -6.91 32.13
CA SER A 259 -26.96 -6.19 31.53
C SER A 259 -28.29 -6.94 31.69
N GLU A 260 -28.28 -8.28 31.63
CA GLU A 260 -29.48 -9.11 31.75
C GLU A 260 -29.98 -9.21 33.20
N ALA A 261 -29.21 -8.78 34.21
CA ALA A 261 -29.74 -8.61 35.55
C ALA A 261 -31.02 -7.73 35.56
N GLY A 262 -31.16 -6.80 34.62
CA GLY A 262 -32.39 -6.04 34.41
C GLY A 262 -33.63 -6.90 34.10
N VAL A 263 -33.45 -8.10 33.52
CA VAL A 263 -34.55 -9.04 33.23
C VAL A 263 -35.24 -9.48 34.52
N LEU A 264 -34.51 -9.63 35.65
CA LEU A 264 -35.08 -9.99 36.93
C LEU A 264 -36.12 -8.94 37.40
N PHE A 265 -35.84 -7.66 37.16
CA PHE A 265 -36.79 -6.58 37.46
C PHE A 265 -38.00 -6.62 36.53
N ILE A 266 -37.80 -6.94 35.26
CA ILE A 266 -38.89 -7.06 34.30
C ILE A 266 -39.78 -8.24 34.65
N LEU A 267 -39.22 -9.40 35.04
CA LEU A 267 -39.99 -10.54 35.48
C LEU A 267 -40.79 -10.22 36.76
N TRP A 268 -40.16 -9.57 37.76
CA TRP A 268 -40.83 -9.28 39.03
C TRP A 268 -41.91 -8.20 38.92
N PHE A 269 -41.57 -7.04 38.36
CA PHE A 269 -42.53 -5.93 38.27
C PHE A 269 -43.49 -6.07 37.07
N GLY A 270 -43.03 -6.67 35.98
CA GLY A 270 -43.90 -6.96 34.82
C GLY A 270 -44.97 -8.00 35.18
N ALA A 271 -44.65 -9.03 35.93
CA ALA A 271 -45.64 -9.97 36.44
C ALA A 271 -46.69 -9.27 37.33
N LYS A 272 -46.27 -8.34 38.23
CA LYS A 272 -47.20 -7.54 39.00
C LYS A 272 -48.12 -6.66 38.13
N ASN A 273 -47.60 -6.10 37.03
CA ASN A 273 -48.40 -5.33 36.09
C ASN A 273 -49.44 -6.21 35.41
N VAL A 274 -49.11 -7.46 35.04
CA VAL A 274 -50.07 -8.41 34.44
C VAL A 274 -51.12 -8.87 35.45
N LEU A 275 -50.74 -9.08 36.71
CA LEU A 275 -51.67 -9.47 37.79
C LEU A 275 -52.51 -8.31 38.34
N GLY A 276 -52.38 -7.09 37.78
CA GLY A 276 -53.14 -5.90 38.19
C GLY A 276 -52.71 -5.30 39.52
N SER A 277 -51.60 -5.76 40.14
CA SER A 277 -51.03 -5.25 41.40
C SER A 277 -49.82 -4.32 41.20
N GLY A 278 -49.49 -3.97 39.91
CA GLY A 278 -48.34 -3.15 39.56
C GLY A 278 -48.67 -1.69 39.26
N TRP A 279 -47.72 -0.99 38.59
CA TRP A 279 -47.82 0.44 38.24
C TRP A 279 -48.66 0.72 36.97
N SER A 280 -48.78 -0.30 36.13
CA SER A 280 -49.52 -0.24 34.87
C SER A 280 -50.30 -1.54 34.70
N THR A 281 -51.44 -1.50 34.05
CA THR A 281 -52.21 -2.70 33.69
C THR A 281 -51.71 -3.24 32.36
N TRP A 282 -51.10 -4.41 32.40
CA TRP A 282 -50.54 -5.08 31.20
C TRP A 282 -51.36 -6.32 30.83
N ASP A 283 -51.41 -6.60 29.54
CA ASP A 283 -51.73 -7.91 28.99
C ASP A 283 -50.44 -8.74 28.79
N ILE A 284 -50.57 -10.01 28.45
CA ILE A 284 -49.45 -10.88 28.14
C ILE A 284 -48.67 -10.36 26.95
N ALA A 285 -49.36 -9.69 26.00
CA ALA A 285 -48.70 -9.09 24.83
C ALA A 285 -47.71 -7.99 25.27
N ALA A 286 -48.13 -7.08 26.17
CA ALA A 286 -47.26 -6.00 26.63
C ALA A 286 -46.06 -6.53 27.39
N PHE A 287 -46.24 -7.51 28.28
CA PHE A 287 -45.17 -8.16 29.01
C PHE A 287 -44.12 -8.80 28.09
N THR A 288 -44.57 -9.64 27.16
CA THR A 288 -43.69 -10.35 26.23
C THR A 288 -42.97 -9.36 25.30
N THR A 289 -43.68 -8.35 24.82
CA THR A 289 -43.08 -7.30 23.97
C THR A 289 -41.99 -6.53 24.72
N PHE A 290 -42.27 -6.12 25.97
CA PHE A 290 -41.30 -5.37 26.79
C PHE A 290 -40.04 -6.21 27.06
N LEU A 291 -40.19 -7.47 27.46
CA LEU A 291 -39.10 -8.41 27.73
C LEU A 291 -38.25 -8.63 26.46
N SER A 292 -38.89 -8.89 25.33
CA SER A 292 -38.19 -9.08 24.05
C SER A 292 -37.47 -7.82 23.58
N CYS A 293 -38.08 -6.62 23.72
CA CYS A 293 -37.42 -5.36 23.41
C CYS A 293 -36.18 -5.12 24.26
N PHE A 294 -36.25 -5.37 25.57
CA PHE A 294 -35.13 -5.19 26.49
C PHE A 294 -33.97 -6.12 26.12
N THR A 295 -34.22 -7.41 25.95
CA THR A 295 -33.20 -8.39 25.58
C THR A 295 -32.51 -8.02 24.27
N LYS A 296 -33.28 -7.61 23.24
CA LYS A 296 -32.73 -7.14 21.96
C LYS A 296 -31.92 -5.84 22.10
N LEU A 297 -32.35 -4.92 22.97
CA LEU A 297 -31.60 -3.69 23.29
C LEU A 297 -30.24 -4.02 23.90
N VAL A 298 -30.19 -4.90 24.91
CA VAL A 298 -28.96 -5.34 25.57
C VAL A 298 -27.99 -5.96 24.57
N VAL A 299 -28.46 -6.89 23.72
CA VAL A 299 -27.63 -7.52 22.69
C VAL A 299 -27.10 -6.49 21.68
N LYS A 300 -27.89 -5.50 21.30
CA LYS A 300 -27.47 -4.42 20.38
C LYS A 300 -26.43 -3.49 21.04
N SER A 301 -26.63 -3.12 22.30
CA SER A 301 -25.72 -2.23 23.03
C SER A 301 -24.30 -2.81 23.15
N SER A 302 -24.15 -4.13 23.29
CA SER A 302 -22.84 -4.79 23.34
C SER A 302 -21.99 -4.62 22.08
N LYS A 303 -22.61 -4.29 20.94
CA LYS A 303 -21.90 -4.10 19.66
C LYS A 303 -21.26 -2.72 19.50
N VAL A 304 -21.66 -1.73 20.30
CA VAL A 304 -21.11 -0.36 20.25
C VAL A 304 -19.59 -0.34 20.48
N ALA A 305 -19.09 -1.17 21.40
CA ALA A 305 -17.65 -1.26 21.68
C ALA A 305 -16.82 -1.71 20.46
N LYS A 306 -17.37 -2.60 19.62
CA LYS A 306 -16.70 -3.07 18.40
C LYS A 306 -16.59 -1.97 17.33
N LEU A 307 -17.57 -1.06 17.27
CA LEU A 307 -17.52 0.12 16.41
C LEU A 307 -16.35 1.03 16.80
N PHE A 308 -16.23 1.36 18.09
CA PHE A 308 -15.15 2.22 18.59
C PHE A 308 -13.76 1.70 18.21
N ASN A 309 -13.51 0.41 18.42
CA ASN A 309 -12.22 -0.20 18.05
C ASN A 309 -11.92 -0.10 16.56
N SER A 310 -12.94 -0.28 15.72
CA SER A 310 -12.75 -0.21 14.25
C SER A 310 -12.51 1.23 13.78
N VAL A 311 -13.20 2.21 14.37
CA VAL A 311 -13.00 3.63 14.06
C VAL A 311 -11.63 4.10 14.53
N GLN A 312 -11.18 3.70 15.74
CA GLN A 312 -9.84 4.02 16.23
C GLN A 312 -8.74 3.43 15.33
N LYS A 313 -8.90 2.16 14.90
CA LYS A 313 -7.95 1.53 13.97
C LYS A 313 -7.88 2.30 12.66
N ALA A 314 -9.03 2.66 12.10
CA ALA A 314 -9.11 3.46 10.87
C ALA A 314 -8.47 4.86 11.04
N GLU A 315 -8.64 5.50 12.20
CA GLU A 315 -8.02 6.80 12.48
C GLU A 315 -6.49 6.71 12.51
N VAL A 316 -5.93 5.67 13.13
CA VAL A 316 -4.48 5.43 13.13
C VAL A 316 -3.96 5.21 11.72
N SER A 317 -4.60 4.32 10.95
CA SER A 317 -4.23 4.06 9.56
C SER A 317 -4.39 5.31 8.68
N TRP A 318 -5.44 6.11 8.90
CA TRP A 318 -5.63 7.37 8.19
C TRP A 318 -4.50 8.37 8.43
N LYS A 319 -4.04 8.52 9.68
CA LYS A 319 -2.92 9.40 10.00
C LYS A 319 -1.64 9.02 9.25
N ARG A 320 -1.41 7.72 9.04
CA ARG A 320 -0.24 7.20 8.31
C ARG A 320 -0.33 7.46 6.80
N ILE A 321 -1.51 7.28 6.20
CA ILE A 321 -1.68 7.43 4.74
C ILE A 321 -2.02 8.87 4.30
N LYS A 322 -2.53 9.72 5.19
CA LYS A 322 -2.97 11.10 4.87
C LYS A 322 -1.92 11.94 4.12
N PRO A 323 -0.61 11.89 4.44
CA PRO A 323 0.41 12.64 3.68
C PRO A 323 0.44 12.27 2.19
N LEU A 324 0.08 11.02 1.85
CA LEU A 324 0.03 10.50 0.48
C LEU A 324 -1.35 10.69 -0.18
N MET A 325 -2.37 11.09 0.59
CA MET A 325 -3.73 11.37 0.08
C MET A 325 -3.84 12.80 -0.44
N LYS A 326 -3.04 13.14 -1.45
CA LYS A 326 -3.08 14.42 -2.16
C LYS A 326 -3.76 14.24 -3.52
N GLN A 327 -4.28 15.33 -4.09
CA GLN A 327 -4.79 15.29 -5.46
C GLN A 327 -3.62 14.96 -6.39
N PRO A 328 -3.70 13.87 -7.17
CA PRO A 328 -2.64 13.56 -8.13
C PRO A 328 -2.52 14.69 -9.14
N GLU A 329 -1.30 15.19 -9.32
CA GLU A 329 -1.03 16.17 -10.37
C GLU A 329 -1.36 15.61 -11.75
N GLN A 330 -1.83 16.44 -12.66
CA GLN A 330 -1.94 16.04 -14.05
C GLN A 330 -0.55 16.01 -14.65
N LEU A 331 -0.18 14.88 -15.22
CA LEU A 331 1.03 14.81 -16.03
C LEU A 331 0.75 15.58 -17.33
N GLU A 332 1.47 16.65 -17.55
CA GLU A 332 1.57 17.28 -18.88
C GLU A 332 2.22 16.31 -19.86
N ALA A 333 1.99 16.48 -21.15
CA ALA A 333 2.69 15.69 -22.15
C ALA A 333 4.22 15.84 -21.98
N LEU A 334 4.95 14.75 -22.20
CA LEU A 334 6.40 14.80 -22.14
C LEU A 334 6.90 15.58 -23.35
N HIS A 335 7.50 16.76 -23.12
CA HIS A 335 8.13 17.54 -24.16
C HIS A 335 9.65 17.38 -24.03
N ILE A 336 10.28 16.71 -24.99
CA ILE A 336 11.73 16.51 -25.02
C ILE A 336 12.36 17.81 -25.56
N PRO A 337 13.22 18.50 -24.80
CA PRO A 337 13.87 19.71 -25.26
C PRO A 337 14.95 19.38 -26.29
N ALA A 338 15.29 20.36 -27.14
CA ALA A 338 16.46 20.27 -27.99
C ALA A 338 17.75 20.18 -27.15
N ALA A 339 18.76 19.52 -27.69
CA ALA A 339 20.05 19.41 -27.03
C ALA A 339 20.68 20.79 -26.79
N GLN A 340 21.28 20.95 -25.61
CA GLN A 340 21.99 22.16 -25.17
C GLN A 340 23.25 21.74 -24.41
N ASP A 341 24.14 22.69 -24.19
CA ASP A 341 25.34 22.47 -23.38
C ASP A 341 24.99 22.04 -21.97
N VAL A 342 25.78 21.12 -21.42
CA VAL A 342 25.77 20.79 -20.00
C VAL A 342 26.97 21.44 -19.34
N THR A 343 26.72 22.36 -18.42
CA THR A 343 27.77 23.10 -17.71
C THR A 343 27.75 22.73 -16.24
N LEU A 344 28.89 22.25 -15.76
CA LEU A 344 29.14 21.92 -14.35
C LEU A 344 30.14 22.94 -13.79
N GLU A 345 29.80 23.61 -12.69
CA GLU A 345 30.64 24.63 -12.04
C GLU A 345 30.82 24.25 -10.57
N ASN A 346 32.04 23.84 -10.23
CA ASN A 346 32.43 23.48 -8.86
C ASN A 346 31.45 22.45 -8.22
N LEU A 347 30.98 21.50 -9.02
CA LEU A 347 30.01 20.50 -8.59
C LEU A 347 30.62 19.61 -7.50
N SER A 348 29.85 19.38 -6.43
CA SER A 348 30.23 18.56 -5.28
C SER A 348 29.05 17.79 -4.74
N PHE A 349 29.32 16.64 -4.13
CA PHE A 349 28.28 15.80 -3.52
C PHE A 349 28.76 15.14 -2.24
N SER A 350 27.85 15.02 -1.24
CA SER A 350 28.10 14.37 0.04
C SER A 350 26.86 13.67 0.57
N TYR A 351 27.04 12.50 1.22
CA TYR A 351 25.98 11.82 2.01
C TYR A 351 25.99 12.21 3.50
N GLY A 352 26.79 13.22 3.89
CA GLY A 352 26.84 13.73 5.28
C GLY A 352 28.15 13.42 6.04
N GLU A 353 28.90 12.37 5.65
CA GLU A 353 30.17 11.98 6.33
C GLU A 353 31.43 12.49 5.61
N GLY A 354 31.29 13.44 4.69
CA GLY A 354 32.39 13.97 3.89
C GLY A 354 32.06 14.02 2.40
N PRO A 355 32.81 14.75 1.58
CA PRO A 355 32.57 14.84 0.15
C PRO A 355 32.89 13.52 -0.54
N ILE A 356 31.94 13.00 -1.32
CA ILE A 356 32.16 11.87 -2.24
C ILE A 356 33.00 12.34 -3.42
N PHE A 357 32.70 13.54 -3.93
CA PHE A 357 33.53 14.24 -4.88
C PHE A 357 33.34 15.76 -4.73
N SER A 358 34.32 16.54 -5.17
CA SER A 358 34.28 18.01 -5.08
C SER A 358 35.09 18.67 -6.20
N GLY A 359 34.72 19.92 -6.51
CA GLY A 359 35.45 20.79 -7.43
C GLY A 359 35.32 20.42 -8.91
N LEU A 360 34.33 19.62 -9.29
CA LEU A 360 34.14 19.26 -10.68
C LEU A 360 33.61 20.41 -11.52
N SER A 361 34.42 20.85 -12.49
CA SER A 361 34.03 21.89 -13.44
C SER A 361 34.30 21.42 -14.87
N LEU A 362 33.25 21.48 -15.72
CA LEU A 362 33.27 20.96 -17.08
C LEU A 362 32.13 21.60 -17.89
N THR A 363 32.40 21.90 -19.15
CA THR A 363 31.35 22.14 -20.16
C THR A 363 31.40 21.05 -21.21
N ALA A 364 30.28 20.42 -21.46
CA ALA A 364 30.07 19.40 -22.49
C ALA A 364 29.04 19.93 -23.50
N HIS A 365 29.34 19.74 -24.79
CA HIS A 365 28.52 20.19 -25.89
C HIS A 365 27.74 19.02 -26.53
N PRO A 366 26.61 19.27 -27.20
CA PRO A 366 25.96 18.22 -28.00
C PRO A 366 26.96 17.58 -28.97
N GLY A 367 27.02 16.27 -28.97
CA GLY A 367 28.02 15.47 -29.73
C GLY A 367 29.16 14.95 -28.85
N ASP A 368 29.32 15.47 -27.62
CA ASP A 368 30.38 15.01 -26.72
C ASP A 368 30.00 13.71 -26.00
N ILE A 369 30.95 12.77 -25.96
CA ILE A 369 30.96 11.62 -25.07
C ILE A 369 32.03 11.85 -24.03
N ILE A 370 31.61 11.98 -22.77
CA ILE A 370 32.47 12.24 -21.62
C ILE A 370 32.65 10.94 -20.82
N GLY A 371 33.88 10.44 -20.78
CA GLY A 371 34.20 9.28 -19.95
C GLY A 371 34.28 9.64 -18.48
N VAL A 372 33.73 8.78 -17.61
CA VAL A 372 33.84 8.92 -16.15
C VAL A 372 34.44 7.65 -15.58
N THR A 373 35.58 7.77 -14.92
CA THR A 373 36.28 6.60 -14.37
C THR A 373 37.01 6.90 -13.07
N GLY A 374 37.55 5.88 -12.46
CA GLY A 374 38.32 5.92 -11.21
C GLY A 374 38.24 4.62 -10.43
N PRO A 375 38.90 4.49 -9.29
CA PRO A 375 38.90 3.29 -8.46
C PRO A 375 37.48 2.84 -8.05
N VAL A 376 37.37 1.62 -7.56
CA VAL A 376 36.11 1.11 -7.01
C VAL A 376 35.68 1.98 -5.81
N ALA A 377 34.38 2.27 -5.70
CA ALA A 377 33.79 3.08 -4.63
C ALA A 377 34.21 4.57 -4.58
N CYS A 378 34.79 5.14 -5.65
CA CYS A 378 35.16 6.58 -5.70
C CYS A 378 33.98 7.54 -6.00
N GLY A 379 32.74 7.02 -6.18
CA GLY A 379 31.56 7.86 -6.37
C GLY A 379 31.06 8.01 -7.81
N LYS A 380 31.52 7.19 -8.76
CA LYS A 380 31.10 7.23 -10.18
C LYS A 380 29.58 7.16 -10.36
N SER A 381 28.95 6.15 -9.80
CA SER A 381 27.48 5.98 -9.86
C SER A 381 26.75 7.12 -9.15
N THR A 382 27.34 7.69 -8.09
CA THR A 382 26.80 8.86 -7.40
C THR A 382 26.80 10.10 -8.30
N PHE A 383 27.87 10.30 -9.09
CA PHE A 383 27.94 11.37 -10.08
C PHE A 383 26.76 11.26 -11.08
N GLY A 384 26.50 10.08 -11.63
CA GLY A 384 25.37 9.88 -12.54
C GLY A 384 24.00 10.24 -11.89
N ARG A 385 23.82 9.92 -10.61
CA ARG A 385 22.58 10.19 -9.88
C ARG A 385 22.35 11.69 -9.57
N VAL A 386 23.39 12.53 -9.57
CA VAL A 386 23.24 13.98 -9.36
C VAL A 386 22.28 14.60 -10.38
N PHE A 387 22.33 14.15 -11.64
CA PHE A 387 21.48 14.66 -12.73
C PHE A 387 20.00 14.27 -12.57
N LEU A 388 19.70 13.28 -11.75
CA LEU A 388 18.32 12.93 -11.41
C LEU A 388 17.73 13.83 -10.31
N CYS A 389 18.55 14.67 -9.69
CA CYS A 389 18.17 15.59 -8.60
C CYS A 389 17.45 14.91 -7.42
N GLU A 390 17.76 13.63 -7.17
CA GLU A 390 17.17 12.87 -6.05
C GLU A 390 17.73 13.29 -4.68
N ALA A 391 18.92 13.88 -4.67
CA ALA A 391 19.57 14.43 -3.48
C ALA A 391 20.20 15.80 -3.80
N PRO A 392 20.29 16.71 -2.82
CA PRO A 392 20.91 18.01 -3.02
C PRO A 392 22.40 17.87 -3.29
N TYR A 393 22.93 18.67 -4.20
CA TYR A 393 24.34 18.79 -4.52
C TYR A 393 24.85 20.21 -4.27
N GLY A 394 26.16 20.40 -4.15
CA GLY A 394 26.82 21.70 -4.06
C GLY A 394 27.39 22.14 -5.41
N GLY A 395 27.58 23.46 -5.59
CA GLY A 395 27.97 24.01 -6.88
C GLY A 395 26.78 24.19 -7.81
N SER A 396 27.02 24.12 -9.13
CA SER A 396 25.99 24.31 -10.15
C SER A 396 26.10 23.25 -11.23
N ALA A 397 24.94 22.76 -11.70
CA ALA A 397 24.80 21.86 -12.85
C ALA A 397 23.65 22.35 -13.72
N LYS A 398 23.96 22.82 -14.94
CA LYS A 398 23.02 23.47 -15.85
C LYS A 398 22.85 22.69 -17.15
N PHE A 399 21.63 22.69 -17.66
CA PHE A 399 21.31 22.33 -19.04
C PHE A 399 20.94 23.62 -19.77
N GLY A 400 21.82 24.08 -20.65
CA GLY A 400 21.77 25.41 -21.22
C GLY A 400 21.82 26.48 -20.12
N LYS A 401 20.71 27.21 -19.95
CA LYS A 401 20.59 28.26 -18.92
C LYS A 401 19.86 27.80 -17.66
N THR A 402 19.31 26.58 -17.64
CA THR A 402 18.46 26.11 -16.55
C THR A 402 19.24 25.18 -15.63
N GLU A 403 19.22 25.48 -14.32
CA GLU A 403 19.80 24.63 -13.28
C GLU A 403 18.98 23.33 -13.13
N PHE A 404 19.65 22.17 -13.10
CA PHE A 404 18.95 20.88 -12.93
C PHE A 404 18.11 20.83 -11.66
N ALA A 405 18.63 21.36 -10.54
CA ALA A 405 17.91 21.42 -9.28
C ALA A 405 16.64 22.29 -9.30
N ALA A 406 16.51 23.19 -10.28
CA ALA A 406 15.33 24.02 -10.49
C ALA A 406 14.28 23.37 -11.41
N MET A 407 14.63 22.28 -12.07
CA MET A 407 13.72 21.55 -12.96
C MET A 407 12.69 20.74 -12.17
N THR A 408 11.48 20.69 -12.69
CA THR A 408 10.48 19.75 -12.19
C THR A 408 10.88 18.29 -12.51
N PRO A 409 10.40 17.29 -11.75
CA PRO A 409 10.69 15.87 -12.05
C PRO A 409 10.31 15.48 -13.51
N ARG A 410 9.29 16.14 -14.05
CA ARG A 410 8.88 15.94 -15.45
C ARG A 410 9.87 16.50 -16.45
N GLN A 411 10.45 17.65 -16.17
CA GLN A 411 11.51 18.24 -17.00
C GLN A 411 12.79 17.41 -16.91
N ILE A 412 13.17 16.92 -15.72
CA ILE A 412 14.30 15.99 -15.57
C ILE A 412 14.09 14.75 -16.44
N SER A 413 12.92 14.10 -16.36
CA SER A 413 12.63 12.89 -17.14
C SER A 413 12.56 13.14 -18.66
N ALA A 414 12.33 14.39 -19.08
CA ALA A 414 12.39 14.79 -20.49
C ALA A 414 13.82 15.11 -20.95
N THR A 415 14.70 15.50 -20.05
CA THR A 415 16.06 15.96 -20.35
C THR A 415 17.10 14.85 -20.16
N VAL A 416 16.95 14.01 -19.14
CA VAL A 416 17.95 13.01 -18.73
C VAL A 416 17.45 11.59 -19.00
N GLY A 417 18.20 10.84 -19.81
CA GLY A 417 18.15 9.39 -19.92
C GLY A 417 19.18 8.77 -18.98
N TYR A 418 18.79 7.78 -18.22
CA TYR A 418 19.66 7.17 -17.22
C TYR A 418 19.61 5.64 -17.30
N LEU A 419 20.78 5.04 -17.51
CA LEU A 419 21.02 3.62 -17.35
C LEU A 419 21.84 3.39 -16.08
N GLY A 420 21.26 2.78 -15.07
CA GLY A 420 21.95 2.42 -13.83
C GLY A 420 22.73 1.11 -13.93
N HIS A 421 23.70 0.90 -13.04
CA HIS A 421 24.47 -0.32 -12.95
C HIS A 421 23.60 -1.56 -12.69
N ASP A 422 22.61 -1.47 -11.81
CA ASP A 422 21.65 -2.53 -11.52
C ASP A 422 20.36 -2.28 -12.31
N PRO A 423 20.02 -3.12 -13.32
CA PRO A 423 18.85 -2.88 -14.15
C PRO A 423 17.56 -3.16 -13.38
N GLU A 424 16.68 -2.15 -13.30
CA GLU A 424 15.33 -2.29 -12.74
C GLU A 424 14.36 -2.68 -13.86
N LEU A 425 13.93 -3.95 -13.89
CA LEU A 425 13.01 -4.49 -14.88
C LEU A 425 11.63 -4.75 -14.29
N SER A 426 10.59 -4.49 -15.06
CA SER A 426 9.20 -4.74 -14.70
C SER A 426 8.83 -6.21 -14.93
N ALA A 427 7.92 -6.75 -14.12
CA ALA A 427 7.29 -8.05 -14.36
C ALA A 427 6.28 -7.92 -15.53
N ASP A 428 6.79 -7.79 -16.75
CA ASP A 428 6.04 -7.57 -17.97
C ASP A 428 6.74 -8.23 -19.16
N THR A 429 6.25 -8.07 -20.39
CA THR A 429 6.90 -8.60 -21.58
C THR A 429 8.25 -7.90 -21.85
N VAL A 430 9.12 -8.56 -22.65
CA VAL A 430 10.35 -7.95 -23.16
C VAL A 430 10.02 -6.64 -23.89
N GLN A 431 9.03 -6.67 -24.79
CA GLN A 431 8.57 -5.49 -25.53
C GLN A 431 8.18 -4.33 -24.61
N ASN A 432 7.34 -4.59 -23.61
CA ASN A 432 6.91 -3.56 -22.65
C ASN A 432 8.05 -3.04 -21.77
N ASN A 433 9.04 -3.87 -21.48
CA ASN A 433 10.24 -3.41 -20.77
C ASN A 433 11.11 -2.48 -21.61
N VAL A 434 11.18 -2.66 -22.95
CA VAL A 434 11.88 -1.73 -23.84
C VAL A 434 11.07 -0.47 -24.10
N LEU A 435 9.80 -0.61 -24.47
CA LEU A 435 8.99 0.49 -25.02
C LEU A 435 8.14 1.24 -23.98
N CYS A 436 8.06 0.74 -22.75
CA CYS A 436 7.27 1.34 -21.66
C CYS A 436 5.81 1.65 -22.05
N GLY A 437 5.18 0.78 -22.86
CA GLY A 437 3.80 0.91 -23.31
C GLY A 437 3.59 1.71 -24.60
N SER A 438 4.65 2.04 -25.35
CA SER A 438 4.55 2.52 -26.73
C SER A 438 4.18 1.39 -27.69
N GLU A 439 3.46 1.70 -28.78
CA GLU A 439 3.04 0.73 -29.80
C GLU A 439 4.11 0.50 -30.90
N GLN A 440 5.35 0.93 -30.68
CA GLN A 440 6.45 0.74 -31.62
C GLN A 440 6.96 -0.72 -31.60
N ASP A 441 7.86 -1.06 -32.53
CA ASP A 441 8.60 -2.31 -32.54
C ASP A 441 9.84 -2.19 -31.62
N ALA A 442 10.06 -3.16 -30.74
CA ALA A 442 11.22 -3.21 -29.85
C ALA A 442 12.47 -3.79 -30.53
N MET A 443 12.31 -4.53 -31.65
CA MET A 443 13.39 -5.28 -32.27
C MET A 443 14.60 -4.42 -32.70
N PRO A 444 14.44 -3.22 -33.31
CA PRO A 444 15.57 -2.37 -33.63
C PRO A 444 16.45 -2.00 -32.44
N TRP A 445 15.82 -1.75 -31.28
CA TRP A 445 16.53 -1.39 -30.06
C TRP A 445 17.16 -2.59 -29.35
N LEU A 446 16.54 -3.77 -29.51
CA LEU A 446 17.12 -5.03 -29.03
C LEU A 446 18.36 -5.39 -29.85
N ALA A 447 18.33 -5.17 -31.18
CA ALA A 447 19.48 -5.36 -32.07
C ALA A 447 20.61 -4.39 -31.71
N ALA A 448 20.31 -3.09 -31.47
CA ALA A 448 21.29 -2.09 -31.04
C ALA A 448 21.94 -2.43 -29.69
N ALA A 449 21.30 -3.26 -28.87
CA ALA A 449 21.83 -3.77 -27.58
C ALA A 449 22.38 -5.21 -27.71
N ALA A 450 22.50 -5.75 -28.93
CA ALA A 450 22.92 -7.13 -29.25
C ALA A 450 22.14 -8.21 -28.45
N LEU A 451 20.82 -8.05 -28.33
CA LEU A 451 19.93 -8.95 -27.59
C LEU A 451 18.82 -9.59 -28.44
N ASP A 452 18.70 -9.18 -29.70
CA ASP A 452 17.65 -9.60 -30.66
C ASP A 452 17.67 -11.11 -30.91
N GLY A 453 18.85 -11.69 -31.15
CA GLY A 453 19.00 -13.13 -31.40
C GLY A 453 18.56 -13.98 -30.21
N GLU A 454 18.91 -13.57 -29.01
CA GLU A 454 18.52 -14.28 -27.78
C GLU A 454 17.03 -14.15 -27.50
N VAL A 455 16.44 -12.98 -27.77
CA VAL A 455 15.00 -12.74 -27.60
C VAL A 455 14.20 -13.55 -28.62
N LEU A 456 14.65 -13.62 -29.89
CA LEU A 456 14.01 -14.46 -30.89
C LEU A 456 14.05 -15.96 -30.56
N ALA A 457 15.08 -16.42 -29.83
CA ALA A 457 15.18 -17.79 -29.37
C ALA A 457 14.27 -18.10 -28.16
N MET A 458 13.66 -17.11 -27.52
CA MET A 458 12.69 -17.32 -26.44
C MET A 458 11.36 -17.85 -26.99
N GLU A 459 10.65 -18.64 -26.21
CA GLU A 459 9.39 -19.31 -26.58
C GLU A 459 8.33 -18.37 -27.20
N ASN A 460 8.23 -17.11 -26.68
CA ASN A 460 7.27 -16.11 -27.13
C ASN A 460 7.97 -14.86 -27.71
N GLY A 461 9.28 -14.93 -28.06
CA GLY A 461 10.01 -13.79 -28.59
C GLY A 461 9.88 -12.55 -27.71
N VAL A 462 9.54 -11.41 -28.31
CA VAL A 462 9.35 -10.12 -27.61
C VAL A 462 8.20 -10.10 -26.63
N ASP A 463 7.21 -11.00 -26.79
CA ASP A 463 6.07 -11.14 -25.89
C ASP A 463 6.37 -12.04 -24.67
N THR A 464 7.59 -12.55 -24.56
CA THR A 464 8.03 -13.33 -23.39
C THR A 464 7.92 -12.48 -22.13
N VAL A 465 7.11 -12.95 -21.16
CA VAL A 465 6.96 -12.30 -19.86
C VAL A 465 8.16 -12.66 -18.98
N ILE A 466 8.91 -11.64 -18.59
CA ILE A 466 10.01 -11.76 -17.64
C ILE A 466 9.48 -11.63 -16.21
N GLY A 467 10.04 -12.38 -15.27
CA GLY A 467 9.62 -12.34 -13.87
C GLY A 467 9.95 -11.00 -13.19
N PRO A 468 9.51 -10.81 -11.92
CA PRO A 468 9.86 -9.64 -11.14
C PRO A 468 11.38 -9.42 -11.13
N SER A 469 11.83 -8.18 -11.39
CA SER A 469 13.25 -7.82 -11.50
C SER A 469 14.05 -8.66 -12.52
N GLY A 470 13.37 -9.17 -13.57
CA GLY A 470 14.04 -9.92 -14.63
C GLY A 470 14.52 -11.33 -14.24
N THR A 471 13.87 -11.98 -13.29
CA THR A 471 14.31 -13.30 -12.72
C THR A 471 14.43 -14.43 -13.75
N ARG A 472 13.92 -14.26 -14.97
CA ARG A 472 14.04 -15.23 -16.09
C ARG A 472 15.18 -14.90 -17.04
N LEU A 473 15.90 -13.80 -16.82
CA LEU A 473 17.02 -13.34 -17.62
C LEU A 473 18.34 -13.57 -16.86
N SER A 474 19.41 -13.81 -17.60
CA SER A 474 20.75 -13.70 -17.02
C SER A 474 21.06 -12.23 -16.67
N GLY A 475 22.03 -11.98 -15.78
CA GLY A 475 22.44 -10.60 -15.45
C GLY A 475 22.81 -9.78 -16.70
N GLY A 476 23.51 -10.40 -17.64
CA GLY A 476 23.88 -9.79 -18.91
C GLY A 476 22.69 -9.46 -19.80
N GLN A 477 21.74 -10.39 -19.93
CA GLN A 477 20.49 -10.14 -20.67
C GLN A 477 19.68 -9.00 -20.05
N ALA A 478 19.58 -8.96 -18.72
CA ALA A 478 18.87 -7.92 -18.00
C ALA A 478 19.50 -6.54 -18.26
N GLN A 479 20.81 -6.44 -18.30
CA GLN A 479 21.53 -5.20 -18.54
C GLN A 479 21.40 -4.73 -19.99
N ARG A 480 21.51 -5.64 -20.96
CA ARG A 480 21.29 -5.35 -22.40
C ARG A 480 19.84 -4.94 -22.66
N LEU A 481 18.87 -5.54 -21.98
CA LEU A 481 17.47 -5.13 -22.07
C LEU A 481 17.26 -3.70 -21.53
N ALA A 482 17.91 -3.34 -20.44
CA ALA A 482 17.87 -1.98 -19.91
C ALA A 482 18.59 -0.96 -20.83
N LEU A 483 19.67 -1.39 -21.49
CA LEU A 483 20.33 -0.60 -22.52
C LEU A 483 19.39 -0.36 -23.70
N ALA A 484 18.74 -1.41 -24.24
CA ALA A 484 17.74 -1.30 -25.32
C ALA A 484 16.62 -0.31 -24.95
N ARG A 485 16.11 -0.38 -23.73
CA ARG A 485 15.13 0.59 -23.20
C ARG A 485 15.66 2.02 -23.20
N THR A 486 16.91 2.21 -22.79
CA THR A 486 17.52 3.55 -22.72
C THR A 486 17.68 4.15 -24.12
N LEU A 487 18.09 3.34 -25.09
CA LEU A 487 18.20 3.74 -26.51
C LEU A 487 16.83 4.03 -27.13
N ALA A 488 15.79 3.25 -26.80
CA ALA A 488 14.42 3.44 -27.28
C ALA A 488 13.78 4.76 -26.80
N HIS A 489 14.33 5.37 -25.75
CA HIS A 489 13.81 6.62 -25.16
C HIS A 489 14.85 7.74 -25.21
N PRO A 490 15.20 8.27 -26.40
CA PRO A 490 16.28 9.25 -26.55
C PRO A 490 16.02 10.52 -25.72
N ARG A 491 17.07 11.01 -25.07
CA ARG A 491 17.09 12.25 -24.28
C ARG A 491 18.32 13.06 -24.64
N PRO A 492 18.27 14.40 -24.52
CA PRO A 492 19.42 15.26 -24.85
C PRO A 492 20.63 15.08 -23.94
N VAL A 493 20.44 14.58 -22.73
CA VAL A 493 21.53 14.17 -21.82
C VAL A 493 21.38 12.71 -21.50
N LEU A 494 22.40 11.91 -21.78
CA LEU A 494 22.39 10.47 -21.57
C LEU A 494 23.48 10.09 -20.56
N ILE A 495 23.10 9.38 -19.50
CA ILE A 495 24.02 8.92 -18.46
C ILE A 495 23.95 7.40 -18.43
N MET A 496 25.07 6.76 -18.67
CA MET A 496 25.18 5.31 -18.70
C MET A 496 26.21 4.83 -17.67
N ASP A 497 25.73 4.10 -16.68
CA ASP A 497 26.57 3.55 -15.61
C ASP A 497 26.91 2.09 -15.91
N ASP A 498 28.12 1.91 -16.43
CA ASP A 498 28.73 0.64 -16.83
C ASP A 498 27.93 -0.17 -17.87
N PRO A 499 27.52 0.46 -19.00
CA PRO A 499 26.61 -0.14 -19.98
C PRO A 499 27.15 -1.40 -20.64
N PHE A 500 28.46 -1.60 -20.64
CA PHE A 500 29.17 -2.65 -21.34
C PHE A 500 29.63 -3.81 -20.43
N SER A 501 29.33 -3.79 -19.14
CA SER A 501 29.83 -4.78 -18.17
C SER A 501 29.48 -6.23 -18.54
N ALA A 502 28.40 -6.43 -19.28
CA ALA A 502 27.88 -7.74 -19.67
C ALA A 502 28.11 -8.08 -21.15
N LEU A 503 28.91 -7.27 -21.86
CA LEU A 503 29.22 -7.47 -23.28
C LEU A 503 30.61 -8.08 -23.42
N ASP A 504 30.77 -8.96 -24.41
CA ASP A 504 32.07 -9.31 -24.96
C ASP A 504 32.63 -8.11 -25.74
N ARG A 505 33.91 -8.17 -26.02
CA ARG A 505 34.61 -7.05 -26.62
C ARG A 505 34.10 -6.65 -28.00
N HIS A 506 33.82 -7.62 -28.87
CA HIS A 506 33.37 -7.35 -30.21
C HIS A 506 32.00 -6.68 -30.23
N THR A 507 31.11 -7.15 -29.38
CA THR A 507 29.79 -6.55 -29.17
C THR A 507 29.90 -5.15 -28.54
N GLU A 508 30.81 -4.95 -27.57
CA GLU A 508 31.09 -3.64 -26.96
C GLU A 508 31.54 -2.62 -28.02
N ASP A 509 32.48 -3.01 -28.91
CA ASP A 509 32.97 -2.15 -30.00
C ASP A 509 31.84 -1.74 -30.95
N THR A 510 30.92 -2.66 -31.28
CA THR A 510 29.76 -2.39 -32.15
C THR A 510 28.79 -1.43 -31.48
N VAL A 511 28.39 -1.73 -30.25
CA VAL A 511 27.44 -0.88 -29.48
C VAL A 511 28.02 0.51 -29.22
N PHE A 512 29.34 0.62 -29.00
CA PHE A 512 29.98 1.92 -28.83
C PHE A 512 30.02 2.74 -30.12
N ALA A 513 30.27 2.12 -31.29
CA ALA A 513 30.22 2.79 -32.58
C ALA A 513 28.81 3.31 -32.91
N ASP A 514 27.78 2.51 -32.62
CA ASP A 514 26.38 2.92 -32.76
C ASP A 514 26.06 4.10 -31.84
N LEU A 515 26.52 4.04 -30.57
CA LEU A 515 26.37 5.13 -29.60
C LEU A 515 27.06 6.42 -30.06
N GLN A 516 28.27 6.34 -30.65
CA GLN A 516 28.97 7.50 -31.25
C GLN A 516 28.16 8.13 -32.40
N SER A 517 27.54 7.31 -33.23
CA SER A 517 26.68 7.78 -34.31
C SER A 517 25.42 8.48 -33.82
N ASP A 518 24.83 7.97 -32.74
CA ASP A 518 23.60 8.48 -32.13
C ASP A 518 23.84 9.67 -31.15
N ALA A 519 25.09 9.88 -30.72
CA ALA A 519 25.44 10.95 -29.79
C ALA A 519 25.44 12.37 -30.37
N LYS A 520 25.33 12.54 -31.70
CA LYS A 520 25.48 13.84 -32.43
C LYS A 520 24.61 14.97 -31.85
N ASP A 521 23.42 14.62 -31.41
CA ASP A 521 22.44 15.54 -30.84
C ASP A 521 22.25 15.33 -29.32
N LYS A 522 23.26 14.81 -28.64
CA LYS A 522 23.17 14.46 -27.21
C LYS A 522 24.48 14.75 -26.49
N VAL A 523 24.42 14.98 -25.18
CA VAL A 523 25.60 14.93 -24.32
C VAL A 523 25.57 13.58 -23.61
N VAL A 524 26.61 12.78 -23.77
CA VAL A 524 26.70 11.45 -23.18
C VAL A 524 27.76 11.41 -22.07
N PHE A 525 27.36 11.02 -20.87
CA PHE A 525 28.29 10.67 -19.79
C PHE A 525 28.34 9.14 -19.68
N LEU A 526 29.49 8.57 -20.03
CA LEU A 526 29.74 7.14 -20.00
C LEU A 526 30.62 6.81 -18.81
N ILE A 527 29.99 6.25 -17.79
CA ILE A 527 30.68 5.78 -16.57
C ILE A 527 31.13 4.36 -16.85
N SER A 528 32.43 4.09 -16.79
CA SER A 528 32.96 2.74 -16.96
C SER A 528 34.24 2.51 -16.17
N HIS A 529 34.45 1.26 -15.81
CA HIS A 529 35.72 0.78 -15.31
C HIS A 529 36.58 0.18 -16.44
N ARG A 530 36.03 -0.07 -17.64
CA ARG A 530 36.73 -0.49 -18.85
C ARG A 530 37.16 0.76 -19.64
N LEU A 531 38.46 0.90 -19.87
CA LEU A 531 39.03 2.14 -20.42
C LEU A 531 39.34 2.08 -21.92
N TYR A 532 38.92 1.03 -22.61
CA TYR A 532 39.27 0.80 -24.04
C TYR A 532 38.85 1.90 -24.97
N HIS A 533 37.66 2.47 -24.76
CA HIS A 533 37.09 3.52 -25.63
C HIS A 533 37.44 4.93 -25.16
N PHE A 534 38.09 5.10 -24.00
CA PHE A 534 38.43 6.40 -23.46
C PHE A 534 39.34 7.28 -24.34
N PRO A 535 40.29 6.70 -25.12
CA PRO A 535 41.05 7.49 -26.11
C PRO A 535 40.21 8.16 -27.21
N GLN A 536 38.97 7.66 -27.46
CA GLN A 536 38.06 8.18 -28.51
C GLN A 536 37.08 9.21 -27.94
N MET A 537 37.05 9.45 -26.61
CA MET A 537 36.16 10.38 -25.96
C MET A 537 36.75 11.79 -25.91
N GLN A 538 35.86 12.80 -25.96
CA GLN A 538 36.26 14.21 -26.00
C GLN A 538 36.94 14.64 -24.71
N LYS A 539 36.40 14.22 -23.55
CA LYS A 539 36.97 14.48 -22.22
C LYS A 539 36.78 13.27 -21.32
N VAL A 540 37.58 13.22 -20.29
CA VAL A 540 37.51 12.22 -19.24
C VAL A 540 37.48 12.90 -17.88
N ILE A 541 36.57 12.47 -17.01
CA ILE A 541 36.49 12.81 -15.60
C ILE A 541 37.12 11.64 -14.84
N PHE A 542 38.25 11.88 -14.22
CA PHE A 542 38.88 10.93 -13.31
C PHE A 542 38.57 11.28 -11.86
N MET A 543 38.03 10.32 -11.12
CA MET A 543 37.60 10.50 -9.73
C MET A 543 38.48 9.65 -8.80
N ASP A 544 39.11 10.30 -7.81
CA ASP A 544 39.92 9.61 -6.81
C ASP A 544 39.92 10.36 -5.47
N GLY A 545 39.67 9.64 -4.36
CA GLY A 545 39.79 10.18 -3.00
C GLY A 545 38.98 11.45 -2.75
N GLY A 546 37.81 11.60 -3.37
CA GLY A 546 36.95 12.78 -3.25
C GLY A 546 37.37 13.97 -4.14
N LYS A 547 38.43 13.83 -4.92
CA LYS A 547 38.88 14.81 -5.91
C LYS A 547 38.47 14.40 -7.32
N THR A 548 38.31 15.40 -8.18
CA THR A 548 38.01 15.19 -9.60
C THR A 548 39.05 15.87 -10.46
N THR A 549 39.56 15.17 -11.49
CA THR A 549 40.44 15.73 -12.49
C THR A 549 39.78 15.57 -13.87
N VAL A 550 39.73 16.64 -14.65
CA VAL A 550 39.13 16.66 -15.98
C VAL A 550 40.20 16.95 -17.01
N GLY A 551 40.25 16.16 -18.08
CA GLY A 551 41.19 16.34 -19.16
C GLY A 551 40.87 15.45 -20.36
N THR A 552 41.65 15.53 -21.42
CA THR A 552 41.63 14.50 -22.46
C THR A 552 42.34 13.24 -21.99
N HIS A 553 42.09 12.11 -22.63
CA HIS A 553 42.80 10.87 -22.33
C HIS A 553 44.35 11.07 -22.30
N ALA A 554 44.90 11.74 -23.32
CA ALA A 554 46.33 12.01 -23.38
C ALA A 554 46.85 12.86 -22.20
N GLN A 555 46.14 13.90 -21.83
CA GLN A 555 46.46 14.74 -20.67
C GLN A 555 46.45 13.95 -19.35
N LEU A 556 45.45 13.10 -19.14
CA LEU A 556 45.35 12.30 -17.93
C LEU A 556 46.44 11.20 -17.88
N MET A 557 46.84 10.64 -19.03
CA MET A 557 47.96 9.71 -19.11
C MET A 557 49.29 10.33 -18.67
N GLU A 558 49.46 11.65 -18.92
CA GLU A 558 50.67 12.37 -18.50
C GLU A 558 50.59 12.85 -17.05
N THR A 559 49.45 13.36 -16.64
CA THR A 559 49.33 14.12 -15.36
C THR A 559 48.84 13.28 -14.20
N VAL A 560 48.17 12.14 -14.43
CA VAL A 560 47.54 11.32 -13.38
C VAL A 560 48.14 9.89 -13.38
N PRO A 561 49.13 9.62 -12.54
CA PRO A 561 49.81 8.29 -12.53
C PRO A 561 48.86 7.10 -12.32
N LEU A 562 47.84 7.27 -11.45
CA LEU A 562 46.87 6.21 -11.18
C LEU A 562 45.96 5.93 -12.40
N TYR A 563 45.59 6.95 -13.16
CA TYR A 563 44.83 6.76 -14.41
C TYR A 563 45.67 5.97 -15.44
N ARG A 564 46.93 6.34 -15.60
CA ARG A 564 47.89 5.62 -16.45
C ARG A 564 48.00 4.16 -16.06
N GLN A 565 48.21 3.89 -14.77
CA GLN A 565 48.34 2.54 -14.25
C GLN A 565 47.09 1.69 -14.53
N LEU A 566 45.88 2.27 -14.33
CA LEU A 566 44.60 1.60 -14.60
C LEU A 566 44.45 1.29 -16.11
N TYR A 567 44.84 2.21 -16.97
CA TYR A 567 44.76 2.00 -18.42
C TYR A 567 45.77 0.94 -18.91
N GLU A 568 47.05 1.05 -18.51
CA GLU A 568 48.10 0.14 -18.90
C GLU A 568 47.85 -1.29 -18.39
N SER A 569 47.35 -1.45 -17.17
CA SER A 569 47.00 -2.77 -16.63
C SER A 569 45.92 -3.49 -17.46
N GLN A 570 44.98 -2.77 -18.05
CA GLN A 570 43.94 -3.33 -18.91
C GLN A 570 44.46 -3.59 -20.34
N THR A 571 45.46 -2.85 -20.78
CA THR A 571 46.05 -3.00 -22.11
C THR A 571 47.01 -4.20 -22.16
N VAL A 572 47.79 -4.46 -21.07
CA VAL A 572 48.69 -5.62 -20.94
C VAL A 572 47.89 -6.92 -20.87
N GLN A 573 46.75 -6.96 -20.20
CA GLN A 573 45.85 -8.13 -20.25
C GLN A 573 45.37 -8.45 -21.68
N LYS A 574 45.24 -7.46 -22.53
CA LYS A 574 44.85 -7.62 -23.95
C LYS A 574 45.88 -8.35 -24.78
N GLU A 575 47.19 -8.15 -24.57
CA GLU A 575 48.24 -8.84 -25.29
C GLU A 575 48.35 -10.32 -24.88
N GLY A 576 48.08 -10.62 -23.61
CA GLY A 576 48.08 -11.99 -23.12
C GLY A 576 46.93 -12.87 -23.61
N ASP A 577 45.71 -12.29 -23.76
CA ASP A 577 44.53 -13.03 -24.26
C ASP A 577 44.58 -13.27 -25.80
N LEU A 578 45.39 -12.49 -26.52
CA LEU A 578 45.56 -12.66 -27.97
C LEU A 578 46.63 -13.71 -28.34
N ASP A 579 47.49 -14.06 -27.38
CA ASP A 579 48.51 -15.10 -27.57
C ASP A 579 48.02 -16.51 -27.16
N GLU A 580 46.82 -16.64 -26.59
CA GLU A 580 46.18 -17.91 -26.20
C GLU A 580 45.04 -18.36 -27.12
N GLU A 581 44.62 -17.59 -28.17
CA GLU A 581 43.71 -18.00 -29.24
C GLU A 581 44.51 -18.40 -30.50
#